data_6d83f5dc6e84596ab979a34ba66fab70
#
_entry.id   6d83f5dc6e84596ab979a34ba66fab70
#
_cell.length_a   1.000
_cell.length_b   1.000
_cell.length_c   1.000
_cell.angle_alpha   90.00
_cell.angle_beta   90.00
_cell.angle_gamma   90.00
#
_symmetry.space_group_name_H-M   'P 1'
#
loop_
_entity.id
_entity.type
_entity.pdbx_description
1 polymer ?
#
loop_
_entity_poly.entity_id
_entity_poly.type
_entity_poly.pdbx_seq_one_letter_code
_entity_poly.pdbx_strand_id
1 'polypeptide(L)'
;MSKARSDKIDALSADEVGRWLRPLIRQRTMLVPGASSRDDSLLATRFGGVPTGRGGERWPICDRGHLLSFVAQVNHGRDARHSPTLGIAFFTFFYCWDCGPLHPKKPRDGIKEREGFRVMAYPSLSPSQACELRLEPDASKGYHWQEFEPRFVTPRLEQSLPDDVGFEVHCPPLWDRVPGNSGARQAWENWHVVARVASELTHARQKPHSRNRGVVLGGYPNWVNGPDQTPRCTVCGELMELLLQLSPSDVTDASWGDVWTAYLFMCRTHLKEVALRFQGT
;
A
#
# COMPACT_ATOMS: atom_id res chain seq x y z
N MET A 1 -29.38 -24.46 -22.79
CA MET A 1 -28.28 -25.32 -22.33
C MET A 1 -27.02 -24.94 -23.10
N SER A 2 -26.22 -24.03 -22.55
CA SER A 2 -24.93 -23.58 -23.13
C SER A 2 -23.90 -24.67 -22.81
N LYS A 3 -23.33 -25.26 -23.86
CA LYS A 3 -22.16 -26.15 -23.74
C LYS A 3 -21.01 -25.35 -23.13
N ALA A 4 -20.67 -25.62 -21.88
CA ALA A 4 -19.40 -25.18 -21.31
C ALA A 4 -18.28 -25.66 -22.23
N ARG A 5 -17.60 -24.73 -22.92
CA ARG A 5 -16.31 -24.97 -23.55
C ARG A 5 -15.37 -25.41 -22.42
N SER A 6 -15.02 -26.67 -22.43
CA SER A 6 -13.83 -27.14 -21.70
C SER A 6 -12.64 -26.57 -22.45
N ASP A 7 -12.31 -25.33 -22.14
CA ASP A 7 -11.08 -24.74 -22.68
C ASP A 7 -9.92 -25.51 -22.02
N LYS A 8 -9.26 -26.31 -22.83
CA LYS A 8 -8.11 -27.11 -22.45
C LYS A 8 -6.99 -26.11 -22.09
N ILE A 9 -6.72 -25.99 -20.78
CA ILE A 9 -5.62 -25.15 -20.32
C ILE A 9 -4.32 -25.89 -20.61
N ASP A 10 -3.42 -25.26 -21.36
CA ASP A 10 -2.12 -25.82 -21.68
C ASP A 10 -1.16 -25.75 -20.48
N ALA A 11 -0.27 -26.73 -20.38
CA ALA A 11 0.79 -26.74 -19.38
C ALA A 11 1.79 -25.60 -19.65
N LEU A 12 2.22 -24.93 -18.58
CA LEU A 12 3.22 -23.88 -18.62
C LEU A 12 4.63 -24.42 -18.40
N SER A 13 5.57 -23.97 -19.22
CA SER A 13 6.99 -24.18 -18.95
C SER A 13 7.58 -23.09 -18.04
N ALA A 14 8.66 -23.41 -17.33
CA ALA A 14 9.38 -22.43 -16.51
C ALA A 14 9.92 -21.24 -17.33
N ASP A 15 10.40 -21.50 -18.55
CA ASP A 15 10.93 -20.46 -19.45
C ASP A 15 9.84 -19.51 -19.91
N GLU A 16 8.66 -20.03 -20.21
CA GLU A 16 7.51 -19.21 -20.61
C GLU A 16 7.06 -18.31 -19.46
N VAL A 17 6.90 -18.87 -18.27
CA VAL A 17 6.58 -18.12 -17.05
C VAL A 17 7.66 -17.07 -16.75
N GLY A 18 8.94 -17.44 -16.86
CA GLY A 18 10.05 -16.53 -16.64
C GLY A 18 10.03 -15.34 -17.60
N ARG A 19 9.69 -15.54 -18.88
CA ARG A 19 9.55 -14.44 -19.84
C ARG A 19 8.45 -13.44 -19.45
N TRP A 20 7.35 -13.91 -18.88
CA TRP A 20 6.25 -13.03 -18.44
C TRP A 20 6.53 -12.32 -17.12
N LEU A 21 7.16 -13.01 -16.17
CA LEU A 21 7.36 -12.46 -14.84
C LEU A 21 8.56 -11.51 -14.75
N ARG A 22 9.64 -11.74 -15.50
CA ARG A 22 10.85 -10.88 -15.41
C ARG A 22 10.56 -9.39 -15.63
N PRO A 23 9.76 -8.97 -16.63
CA PRO A 23 9.43 -7.56 -16.85
C PRO A 23 8.57 -6.96 -15.72
N LEU A 24 7.90 -7.79 -14.92
CA LEU A 24 7.03 -7.36 -13.84
C LEU A 24 7.76 -7.18 -12.51
N ILE A 25 9.03 -7.57 -12.41
CA ILE A 25 9.77 -7.43 -11.14
C ILE A 25 9.87 -5.96 -10.79
N ARG A 26 9.40 -5.61 -9.59
CA ARG A 26 9.51 -4.27 -8.99
C ARG A 26 10.28 -4.35 -7.68
N GLN A 27 10.99 -3.27 -7.37
CA GLN A 27 11.56 -3.09 -6.04
C GLN A 27 10.48 -2.63 -5.07
N ARG A 28 10.51 -3.17 -3.84
CA ARG A 28 9.72 -2.70 -2.71
C ARG A 28 10.59 -2.57 -1.47
N THR A 29 10.16 -1.78 -0.52
CA THR A 29 10.81 -1.70 0.78
C THR A 29 9.88 -2.22 1.86
N MET A 30 10.30 -3.26 2.56
CA MET A 30 9.66 -3.71 3.79
C MET A 30 10.14 -2.85 4.95
N LEU A 31 9.22 -2.28 5.72
CA LEU A 31 9.53 -1.56 6.94
C LEU A 31 9.36 -2.52 8.13
N VAL A 32 10.46 -2.83 8.78
CA VAL A 32 10.47 -3.73 9.95
C VAL A 32 10.71 -2.93 11.23
N PRO A 33 10.20 -3.38 12.41
CA PRO A 33 10.48 -2.71 13.65
C PRO A 33 11.99 -2.52 13.82
N GLY A 34 12.41 -1.29 14.10
CA GLY A 34 13.82 -0.94 14.31
C GLY A 34 14.17 -1.02 15.78
N ALA A 35 15.27 -1.71 16.10
CA ALA A 35 15.61 -2.01 17.49
C ALA A 35 16.35 -0.89 18.23
N SER A 36 16.90 0.18 17.61
CA SER A 36 17.87 0.90 18.41
C SER A 36 18.42 2.26 17.99
N SER A 37 18.20 2.73 16.81
CA SER A 37 18.60 4.11 16.54
C SER A 37 17.34 4.97 16.41
N ARG A 38 16.96 5.64 17.47
CA ARG A 38 16.09 6.81 17.34
C ARG A 38 16.74 7.75 16.35
N ASP A 39 16.30 7.69 15.12
CA ASP A 39 16.55 8.77 14.19
C ASP A 39 15.62 9.92 14.63
N ASP A 40 16.12 10.76 15.53
CA ASP A 40 15.38 11.92 16.06
C ASP A 40 15.23 13.03 15.03
N SER A 41 15.64 12.79 13.77
CA SER A 41 15.47 13.76 12.71
C SER A 41 13.99 13.94 12.37
N LEU A 42 13.61 15.17 12.09
CA LEU A 42 12.24 15.48 11.65
C LEU A 42 11.84 14.68 10.40
N LEU A 43 12.80 14.30 9.56
CA LEU A 43 12.57 13.55 8.33
C LEU A 43 12.71 12.03 8.50
N ALA A 44 12.77 11.52 9.71
CA ALA A 44 12.79 10.08 9.95
C ALA A 44 11.48 9.41 9.51
N THR A 45 11.58 8.23 8.91
CA THR A 45 10.41 7.37 8.71
C THR A 45 9.96 6.82 10.05
N ARG A 46 8.70 7.10 10.41
CA ARG A 46 8.10 6.63 11.66
C ARG A 46 6.58 6.52 11.58
N PHE A 47 6.01 5.77 12.49
CA PHE A 47 4.58 5.61 12.69
C PHE A 47 4.21 6.22 14.04
N GLY A 48 3.16 7.04 14.08
CA GLY A 48 2.81 7.78 15.29
C GLY A 48 3.80 8.88 15.68
N GLY A 49 3.62 9.42 16.87
CA GLY A 49 4.35 10.59 17.38
C GLY A 49 3.89 11.90 16.75
N VAL A 50 4.82 12.86 16.62
CA VAL A 50 4.52 14.19 16.07
C VAL A 50 4.86 14.23 14.59
N PRO A 51 3.89 14.55 13.70
CA PRO A 51 4.15 14.59 12.26
C PRO A 51 5.02 15.77 11.85
N THR A 52 5.72 15.60 10.74
CA THR A 52 6.51 16.63 10.10
C THR A 52 5.81 17.17 8.88
N GLY A 53 5.83 18.46 8.70
CA GLY A 53 5.37 19.17 7.50
C GLY A 53 6.34 20.27 7.11
N ARG A 54 5.91 21.14 6.21
CA ARG A 54 6.63 22.36 5.83
C ARG A 54 6.20 23.52 6.71
N GLY A 55 7.10 24.45 6.98
CA GLY A 55 6.80 25.64 7.76
C GLY A 55 5.56 26.39 7.27
N GLY A 56 4.65 26.72 8.19
CA GLY A 56 3.37 27.37 7.92
C GLY A 56 2.21 26.44 7.58
N GLU A 57 2.43 25.15 7.41
CA GLU A 57 1.36 24.16 7.26
C GLU A 57 0.68 23.90 8.61
N ARG A 58 -0.61 23.56 8.53
CA ARG A 58 -1.43 23.26 9.70
C ARG A 58 -1.74 21.77 9.79
N TRP A 59 -2.06 21.32 10.96
CA TRP A 59 -2.58 19.99 11.20
C TRP A 59 -3.84 19.73 10.36
N PRO A 60 -3.91 18.63 9.59
CA PRO A 60 -5.04 18.37 8.72
C PRO A 60 -6.34 18.08 9.48
N ILE A 61 -7.43 18.56 8.91
CA ILE A 61 -8.80 18.25 9.32
C ILE A 61 -9.55 17.59 8.16
N CYS A 62 -10.55 16.77 8.47
CA CYS A 62 -11.47 16.25 7.46
C CYS A 62 -12.51 17.31 7.05
N ASP A 63 -13.29 17.01 6.01
CA ASP A 63 -14.32 17.93 5.49
C ASP A 63 -15.46 18.22 6.49
N ARG A 64 -15.52 17.48 7.60
CA ARG A 64 -16.44 17.70 8.73
C ARG A 64 -15.80 18.45 9.90
N GLY A 65 -14.56 18.88 9.77
CA GLY A 65 -13.83 19.62 10.80
C GLY A 65 -13.19 18.75 11.89
N HIS A 66 -13.22 17.40 11.78
CA HIS A 66 -12.52 16.56 12.74
C HIS A 66 -11.01 16.58 12.48
N LEU A 67 -10.22 16.63 13.54
CA LEU A 67 -8.79 16.41 13.44
C LEU A 67 -8.52 14.99 12.91
N LEU A 68 -7.59 14.89 11.99
CA LEU A 68 -7.11 13.61 11.50
C LEU A 68 -6.03 13.07 12.42
N SER A 69 -6.11 11.80 12.79
CA SER A 69 -5.02 11.11 13.49
C SER A 69 -3.81 10.96 12.58
N PHE A 70 -2.63 11.31 13.06
CA PHE A 70 -1.40 11.05 12.33
C PHE A 70 -1.06 9.57 12.42
N VAL A 71 -0.89 8.91 11.28
CA VAL A 71 -0.61 7.48 11.21
C VAL A 71 0.86 7.22 10.91
N ALA A 72 1.40 7.86 9.88
CA ALA A 72 2.75 7.59 9.41
C ALA A 72 3.37 8.78 8.69
N GLN A 73 4.68 8.88 8.76
CA GLN A 73 5.48 9.66 7.82
C GLN A 73 6.60 8.79 7.25
N VAL A 74 6.94 9.06 6.01
CA VAL A 74 7.93 8.27 5.28
C VAL A 74 8.90 9.19 4.54
N ASN A 75 10.18 8.98 4.79
CA ASN A 75 11.24 9.52 3.97
C ASN A 75 11.40 8.64 2.73
N HIS A 76 10.52 8.88 1.75
CA HIS A 76 10.44 8.04 0.54
C HIS A 76 11.73 8.15 -0.29
N GLY A 77 12.33 9.33 -0.37
CA GLY A 77 13.59 9.55 -1.09
C GLY A 77 14.77 8.76 -0.50
N ARG A 78 14.75 8.49 0.82
CA ARG A 78 15.77 7.68 1.51
C ARG A 78 15.41 6.20 1.50
N ASP A 79 14.21 5.87 1.93
CA ASP A 79 13.83 4.50 2.30
C ASP A 79 13.21 3.73 1.14
N ALA A 80 12.65 4.42 0.14
CA ALA A 80 12.09 3.83 -1.07
C ALA A 80 12.79 4.30 -2.36
N ARG A 81 14.03 4.78 -2.27
CA ARG A 81 14.83 5.29 -3.41
C ARG A 81 14.98 4.32 -4.58
N HIS A 82 14.76 3.04 -4.34
CA HIS A 82 14.79 1.98 -5.35
C HIS A 82 13.39 1.69 -5.93
N SER A 83 12.36 2.36 -5.45
CA SER A 83 11.02 2.38 -6.05
C SER A 83 10.88 3.66 -6.88
N PRO A 84 11.28 3.66 -8.14
CA PRO A 84 11.57 4.88 -8.91
C PRO A 84 10.33 5.65 -9.35
N THR A 85 9.17 5.27 -8.89
CA THR A 85 7.94 5.56 -9.57
C THR A 85 7.25 6.85 -9.15
N LEU A 86 7.46 7.28 -7.90
CA LEU A 86 6.79 8.47 -7.39
C LEU A 86 7.79 9.60 -7.21
N GLY A 87 7.57 10.72 -7.89
CA GLY A 87 8.39 11.93 -7.77
C GLY A 87 8.24 12.67 -6.44
N ILE A 88 8.20 11.92 -5.32
CA ILE A 88 8.10 12.45 -3.96
C ILE A 88 9.32 12.04 -3.14
N ALA A 89 9.81 12.96 -2.30
CA ALA A 89 10.88 12.68 -1.36
C ALA A 89 10.38 12.33 0.04
N PHE A 90 9.25 12.89 0.43
CA PHE A 90 8.68 12.72 1.76
C PHE A 90 7.16 12.80 1.70
N PHE A 91 6.48 12.05 2.57
CA PHE A 91 5.03 12.23 2.76
C PHE A 91 4.62 11.93 4.21
N THR A 92 3.48 12.50 4.60
CA THR A 92 2.77 12.19 5.84
C THR A 92 1.36 11.71 5.53
N PHE A 93 0.90 10.72 6.28
CA PHE A 93 -0.42 10.11 6.14
C PHE A 93 -1.24 10.29 7.41
N PHE A 94 -2.46 10.81 7.25
CA PHE A 94 -3.41 11.07 8.31
C PHE A 94 -4.75 10.40 7.99
N TYR A 95 -5.46 9.95 9.03
CA TYR A 95 -6.74 9.26 8.90
C TYR A 95 -7.77 9.77 9.92
N CYS A 96 -9.02 9.87 9.49
CA CYS A 96 -10.16 10.22 10.33
C CYS A 96 -10.95 8.96 10.69
N TRP A 97 -10.92 8.56 11.93
CA TRP A 97 -11.63 7.37 12.40
C TRP A 97 -13.14 7.53 12.41
N ASP A 98 -13.65 8.78 12.48
CA ASP A 98 -15.08 9.09 12.42
C ASP A 98 -15.66 9.12 11.00
N CYS A 99 -14.84 9.48 10.01
CA CYS A 99 -15.28 9.73 8.63
C CYS A 99 -14.64 8.80 7.61
N GLY A 100 -13.65 8.02 8.03
CA GLY A 100 -12.96 7.11 7.14
C GLY A 100 -13.86 6.03 6.56
N PRO A 101 -13.48 5.44 5.41
CA PRO A 101 -14.30 4.45 4.71
C PRO A 101 -14.63 3.22 5.53
N LEU A 102 -13.92 2.96 6.63
CA LEU A 102 -14.20 1.85 7.57
C LEU A 102 -15.19 2.19 8.68
N HIS A 103 -15.76 3.41 8.70
CA HIS A 103 -16.67 3.76 9.79
C HIS A 103 -17.97 2.92 9.68
N PRO A 104 -18.30 2.08 10.70
CA PRO A 104 -19.36 1.07 10.61
C PRO A 104 -20.77 1.64 10.46
N LYS A 105 -20.96 2.93 10.69
CA LYS A 105 -22.30 3.55 10.72
C LYS A 105 -22.80 4.07 9.39
N LYS A 106 -22.02 4.05 8.29
CA LYS A 106 -22.50 4.54 6.99
C LYS A 106 -21.75 3.96 5.78
N PRO A 107 -22.28 2.93 5.12
CA PRO A 107 -22.17 2.91 3.67
C PRO A 107 -23.06 4.06 3.18
N ARG A 108 -22.50 5.23 2.93
CA ARG A 108 -23.22 6.32 2.29
C ARG A 108 -22.91 6.30 0.81
N ASP A 109 -23.91 6.03 0.01
CA ASP A 109 -23.94 6.41 -1.38
C ASP A 109 -23.48 7.88 -1.47
N GLY A 110 -22.34 8.14 -2.13
CA GLY A 110 -21.81 9.48 -2.36
C GLY A 110 -20.62 9.94 -1.50
N ILE A 111 -20.02 9.11 -0.63
CA ILE A 111 -18.74 9.48 0.01
C ILE A 111 -17.65 9.45 -1.06
N LYS A 112 -17.15 10.61 -1.42
CA LYS A 112 -15.93 10.71 -2.22
C LYS A 112 -14.81 10.03 -1.44
N GLU A 113 -14.08 9.12 -2.06
CA GLU A 113 -12.98 8.32 -1.48
C GLU A 113 -11.90 9.12 -0.73
N ARG A 114 -11.99 10.44 -0.71
CA ARG A 114 -11.05 11.38 -0.10
C ARG A 114 -11.52 12.01 1.21
N GLU A 115 -12.73 11.74 1.68
CA GLU A 115 -13.29 12.49 2.81
C GLU A 115 -12.66 12.16 4.17
N GLY A 116 -12.09 10.99 4.34
CA GLY A 116 -11.61 10.50 5.64
C GLY A 116 -10.10 10.40 5.80
N PHE A 117 -9.29 10.89 4.86
CA PHE A 117 -7.83 10.83 4.98
C PHE A 117 -7.13 11.96 4.25
N ARG A 118 -5.87 12.20 4.59
CA ARG A 118 -4.99 13.16 3.89
C ARG A 118 -3.60 12.59 3.74
N VAL A 119 -3.00 12.87 2.59
CA VAL A 119 -1.59 12.67 2.34
C VAL A 119 -0.98 14.01 1.99
N MET A 120 -0.02 14.45 2.79
CA MET A 120 0.80 15.62 2.47
C MET A 120 2.08 15.08 1.83
N ALA A 121 2.20 15.26 0.52
CA ALA A 121 3.30 14.72 -0.26
C ALA A 121 4.23 15.85 -0.75
N TYR A 122 5.52 15.65 -0.57
CA TYR A 122 6.55 16.64 -0.89
C TYR A 122 7.52 16.08 -1.92
N PRO A 123 7.58 16.63 -3.13
CA PRO A 123 8.61 16.29 -4.11
C PRO A 123 10.03 16.53 -3.56
N SER A 124 10.16 17.53 -2.70
CA SER A 124 11.38 17.79 -1.93
C SER A 124 11.02 18.40 -0.57
N LEU A 125 11.71 17.99 0.48
CA LEU A 125 11.61 18.57 1.81
C LEU A 125 13.00 18.51 2.45
N SER A 126 13.66 19.68 2.55
CA SER A 126 14.96 19.77 3.21
C SER A 126 14.80 19.87 4.73
N PRO A 127 15.82 19.52 5.52
CA PRO A 127 15.78 19.70 6.98
C PRO A 127 15.49 21.14 7.41
N SER A 128 15.94 22.14 6.64
CA SER A 128 15.68 23.57 6.92
C SER A 128 14.24 24.00 6.63
N GLN A 129 13.50 23.25 5.82
CA GLN A 129 12.09 23.50 5.51
C GLN A 129 11.14 22.69 6.39
N ALA A 130 11.66 21.63 6.99
CA ALA A 130 10.90 20.71 7.83
C ALA A 130 10.62 21.30 9.20
N CYS A 131 9.40 21.16 9.68
CA CYS A 131 9.01 21.53 11.04
C CYS A 131 7.98 20.53 11.59
N GLU A 132 7.86 20.44 12.88
CA GLU A 132 6.76 19.73 13.53
C GLU A 132 5.43 20.42 13.20
N LEU A 133 4.44 19.62 12.81
CA LEU A 133 3.07 20.10 12.75
C LEU A 133 2.47 20.04 14.15
N ARG A 134 2.12 21.20 14.68
CA ARG A 134 1.53 21.30 16.00
C ARG A 134 0.02 21.41 15.92
N LEU A 135 -0.65 20.83 16.89
CA LEU A 135 -2.08 21.02 17.10
C LEU A 135 -2.34 22.44 17.57
N GLU A 136 -3.31 23.09 16.95
CA GLU A 136 -3.84 24.36 17.48
C GLU A 136 -4.56 24.06 18.80
N PRO A 137 -4.36 24.89 19.86
CA PRO A 137 -4.94 24.63 21.17
C PRO A 137 -6.45 24.45 21.17
N ASP A 138 -7.15 25.18 20.30
CA ASP A 138 -8.62 25.19 20.18
C ASP A 138 -9.17 24.25 19.13
N ALA A 139 -8.34 23.39 18.52
CA ALA A 139 -8.80 22.48 17.49
C ALA A 139 -9.76 21.43 18.09
N SER A 140 -10.96 21.30 17.49
CA SER A 140 -11.90 20.27 17.90
C SER A 140 -11.38 18.89 17.50
N LYS A 141 -11.31 17.98 18.47
CA LYS A 141 -10.93 16.57 18.23
C LYS A 141 -12.17 15.81 17.78
N GLY A 142 -12.00 14.90 16.80
CA GLY A 142 -13.04 13.93 16.46
C GLY A 142 -13.30 12.97 17.61
N TYR A 143 -14.46 12.31 17.62
CA TYR A 143 -14.84 11.37 18.67
C TYR A 143 -13.85 10.20 18.82
N HIS A 144 -13.28 9.74 17.70
CA HIS A 144 -12.30 8.65 17.65
C HIS A 144 -10.88 9.14 17.30
N TRP A 145 -10.55 10.40 17.57
CA TRP A 145 -9.19 10.88 17.36
C TRP A 145 -8.21 10.11 18.25
N GLN A 146 -7.12 9.62 17.65
CA GLN A 146 -6.13 8.80 18.32
C GLN A 146 -4.74 9.39 18.16
N GLU A 147 -3.98 9.38 19.23
CA GLU A 147 -2.52 9.55 19.22
C GLU A 147 -1.88 8.17 19.29
N PHE A 148 -0.90 7.95 18.44
CA PHE A 148 -0.11 6.74 18.44
C PHE A 148 1.30 7.04 18.97
N GLU A 149 1.84 6.12 19.75
CA GLU A 149 3.22 6.21 20.20
C GLU A 149 4.18 6.12 19.01
N PRO A 150 5.30 6.89 19.03
CA PRO A 150 6.26 6.88 17.93
C PRO A 150 6.95 5.53 17.83
N ARG A 151 6.87 4.91 16.66
CA ARG A 151 7.57 3.68 16.31
C ARG A 151 8.49 3.91 15.13
N PHE A 152 9.77 3.59 15.32
CA PHE A 152 10.81 3.71 14.31
C PHE A 152 11.00 2.38 13.59
N VAL A 153 11.46 2.46 12.35
CA VAL A 153 11.56 1.31 11.45
C VAL A 153 12.91 1.27 10.74
N THR A 154 13.29 0.07 10.35
CA THR A 154 14.45 -0.18 9.49
C THR A 154 13.94 -0.63 8.12
N PRO A 155 14.34 0.05 7.03
CA PRO A 155 13.98 -0.34 5.67
C PRO A 155 14.79 -1.57 5.23
N ARG A 156 14.10 -2.55 4.63
CA ARG A 156 14.69 -3.73 4.01
C ARG A 156 14.22 -3.83 2.56
N LEU A 157 15.17 -3.76 1.63
CA LEU A 157 14.89 -3.84 0.21
C LEU A 157 14.54 -5.27 -0.20
N GLU A 158 13.49 -5.43 -0.97
CA GLU A 158 13.02 -6.68 -1.53
C GLU A 158 12.57 -6.51 -2.98
N GLN A 159 12.51 -7.61 -3.71
CA GLN A 159 11.82 -7.66 -5.00
C GLN A 159 10.39 -8.15 -4.80
N SER A 160 9.48 -7.66 -5.61
CA SER A 160 8.07 -8.05 -5.60
C SER A 160 7.58 -8.36 -7.01
N LEU A 161 6.63 -9.26 -7.08
CA LEU A 161 5.81 -9.58 -8.23
C LEU A 161 4.35 -9.42 -7.82
N PRO A 162 3.41 -9.24 -8.76
CA PRO A 162 2.00 -9.33 -8.47
C PRO A 162 1.69 -10.68 -7.79
N ASP A 163 0.76 -10.68 -6.85
CA ASP A 163 0.20 -11.93 -6.34
C ASP A 163 -0.71 -12.59 -7.38
N ASP A 164 -1.34 -13.71 -7.01
CA ASP A 164 -2.19 -14.49 -7.91
C ASP A 164 -3.36 -13.68 -8.46
N VAL A 165 -3.99 -12.84 -7.67
CA VAL A 165 -5.09 -11.97 -8.13
C VAL A 165 -4.58 -10.76 -8.92
N GLY A 166 -3.40 -10.27 -8.62
CA GLY A 166 -2.75 -9.19 -9.36
C GLY A 166 -2.40 -9.56 -10.82
N PHE A 167 -2.32 -10.85 -11.15
CA PHE A 167 -2.10 -11.26 -12.55
C PHE A 167 -3.26 -10.89 -13.47
N GLU A 168 -4.50 -10.79 -12.96
CA GLU A 168 -5.64 -10.30 -13.74
C GLU A 168 -5.33 -8.95 -14.40
N VAL A 169 -4.69 -8.06 -13.66
CA VAL A 169 -4.40 -6.69 -14.09
C VAL A 169 -3.03 -6.58 -14.76
N HIS A 170 -2.01 -7.26 -14.22
CA HIS A 170 -0.61 -7.05 -14.60
C HIS A 170 -0.07 -8.09 -15.57
N CYS A 171 -0.71 -9.25 -15.70
CA CYS A 171 -0.31 -10.32 -16.60
C CYS A 171 -1.49 -11.19 -17.05
N PRO A 172 -2.46 -10.64 -17.81
CA PRO A 172 -3.65 -11.38 -18.24
C PRO A 172 -3.37 -12.73 -18.87
N PRO A 173 -2.34 -12.92 -19.74
CA PRO A 173 -2.03 -14.22 -20.30
C PRO A 173 -1.70 -15.30 -19.28
N LEU A 174 -1.15 -14.90 -18.13
CA LEU A 174 -0.87 -15.81 -17.02
C LEU A 174 -2.12 -16.06 -16.18
N TRP A 175 -2.94 -15.02 -15.97
CA TRP A 175 -4.20 -15.12 -15.23
C TRP A 175 -5.14 -16.17 -15.81
N ASP A 176 -5.24 -16.27 -17.12
CA ASP A 176 -6.10 -17.23 -17.82
C ASP A 176 -5.67 -18.69 -17.60
N ARG A 177 -4.48 -18.93 -17.06
CA ARG A 177 -3.87 -20.25 -16.93
C ARG A 177 -3.59 -20.69 -15.48
N VAL A 178 -4.05 -19.90 -14.49
CA VAL A 178 -3.86 -20.18 -13.05
C VAL A 178 -5.19 -20.30 -12.32
N PRO A 179 -5.22 -20.85 -11.07
CA PRO A 179 -6.46 -21.16 -10.36
C PRO A 179 -7.36 -19.97 -10.06
N GLY A 180 -6.82 -18.76 -10.00
CA GLY A 180 -7.60 -17.55 -9.77
C GLY A 180 -8.75 -17.36 -10.78
N ASN A 181 -8.56 -17.83 -12.02
CA ASN A 181 -9.57 -17.79 -13.09
C ASN A 181 -10.17 -19.16 -13.42
N SER A 182 -9.54 -20.26 -13.06
CA SER A 182 -9.99 -21.60 -13.42
C SER A 182 -9.76 -22.63 -12.32
N GLY A 183 -10.80 -23.40 -12.02
CA GLY A 183 -10.72 -24.55 -11.10
C GLY A 183 -10.11 -25.81 -11.72
N ALA A 184 -9.65 -25.77 -12.97
CA ALA A 184 -9.11 -26.95 -13.67
C ALA A 184 -7.82 -27.45 -13.00
N ARG A 185 -7.61 -28.78 -12.99
CA ARG A 185 -6.39 -29.39 -12.42
C ARG A 185 -5.12 -28.81 -13.04
N GLN A 186 -5.10 -28.59 -14.38
CA GLN A 186 -3.95 -28.01 -15.07
C GLN A 186 -3.62 -26.61 -14.59
N ALA A 187 -4.60 -25.78 -14.20
CA ALA A 187 -4.36 -24.47 -13.64
C ALA A 187 -3.58 -24.55 -12.32
N TRP A 188 -3.87 -25.52 -11.47
CA TRP A 188 -3.11 -25.78 -10.24
C TRP A 188 -1.68 -26.26 -10.52
N GLU A 189 -1.50 -27.12 -11.50
CA GLU A 189 -0.17 -27.55 -11.94
C GLU A 189 0.65 -26.35 -12.46
N ASN A 190 0.03 -25.51 -13.27
CA ASN A 190 0.64 -24.27 -13.75
C ASN A 190 1.02 -23.32 -12.60
N TRP A 191 0.16 -23.22 -11.58
CA TRP A 191 0.44 -22.41 -10.40
C TRP A 191 1.72 -22.84 -9.66
N HIS A 192 1.97 -24.14 -9.56
CA HIS A 192 3.22 -24.63 -8.98
C HIS A 192 4.45 -24.19 -9.78
N VAL A 193 4.36 -24.16 -11.10
CA VAL A 193 5.44 -23.63 -11.94
C VAL A 193 5.63 -22.14 -11.73
N VAL A 194 4.54 -21.37 -11.73
CA VAL A 194 4.55 -19.92 -11.48
C VAL A 194 5.16 -19.59 -10.13
N ALA A 195 4.70 -20.25 -9.08
CA ALA A 195 5.18 -20.03 -7.72
C ALA A 195 6.68 -20.31 -7.56
N ARG A 196 7.17 -21.38 -8.18
CA ARG A 196 8.59 -21.72 -8.18
C ARG A 196 9.40 -20.66 -8.90
N VAL A 197 9.03 -20.30 -10.14
CA VAL A 197 9.75 -19.30 -10.95
C VAL A 197 9.71 -17.92 -10.27
N ALA A 198 8.58 -17.52 -9.71
CA ALA A 198 8.46 -16.27 -8.97
C ALA A 198 9.41 -16.23 -7.75
N SER A 199 9.49 -17.34 -6.99
CA SER A 199 10.40 -17.47 -5.87
C SER A 199 11.86 -17.39 -6.28
N GLU A 200 12.23 -18.04 -7.38
CA GLU A 200 13.59 -17.99 -7.94
C GLU A 200 13.96 -16.57 -8.39
N LEU A 201 13.04 -15.89 -9.08
CA LEU A 201 13.24 -14.55 -9.61
C LEU A 201 13.36 -13.46 -8.54
N THR A 202 12.60 -13.58 -7.46
CA THR A 202 12.58 -12.57 -6.38
C THR A 202 13.50 -12.92 -5.23
N HIS A 203 14.17 -14.08 -5.28
CA HIS A 203 14.96 -14.63 -4.17
C HIS A 203 14.16 -14.69 -2.86
N ALA A 204 12.84 -14.66 -2.98
CA ALA A 204 11.96 -14.70 -1.84
C ALA A 204 11.89 -16.15 -1.32
N ARG A 205 12.40 -16.39 -0.11
CA ARG A 205 12.23 -17.66 0.61
C ARG A 205 10.77 -17.87 1.04
N GLN A 206 9.89 -16.94 0.70
CA GLN A 206 8.50 -16.97 1.15
C GLN A 206 7.65 -17.78 0.18
N LYS A 207 6.84 -18.65 0.75
CA LYS A 207 5.80 -19.36 0.00
C LYS A 207 4.87 -18.31 -0.64
N PRO A 208 4.41 -18.50 -1.90
CA PRO A 208 3.52 -17.57 -2.59
C PRO A 208 2.24 -17.20 -1.82
N HIS A 209 1.85 -18.05 -0.88
CA HIS A 209 0.71 -17.83 0.03
C HIS A 209 1.07 -17.29 1.41
N SER A 210 2.36 -17.06 1.73
CA SER A 210 2.68 -16.32 2.95
C SER A 210 2.30 -14.88 2.72
N ARG A 211 1.05 -14.55 3.03
CA ARG A 211 0.53 -13.19 3.09
C ARG A 211 1.44 -12.42 4.04
N ASN A 212 2.41 -11.73 3.46
CA ASN A 212 3.37 -10.95 4.23
C ASN A 212 2.62 -9.74 4.77
N ARG A 213 2.03 -9.92 5.94
CA ARG A 213 1.30 -8.90 6.70
C ARG A 213 2.33 -7.97 7.32
N GLY A 214 2.93 -7.13 6.49
CA GLY A 214 3.92 -6.15 6.94
C GLY A 214 3.55 -4.76 6.45
N VAL A 215 4.39 -3.82 6.80
CA VAL A 215 4.35 -2.48 6.26
C VAL A 215 5.30 -2.40 5.08
N VAL A 216 4.78 -2.01 3.92
CA VAL A 216 5.50 -2.06 2.65
C VAL A 216 5.39 -0.74 1.90
N LEU A 217 6.49 -0.28 1.33
CA LEU A 217 6.55 0.86 0.41
C LEU A 217 6.80 0.38 -1.01
N GLY A 218 5.96 0.82 -1.94
CA GLY A 218 6.09 0.51 -3.36
C GLY A 218 5.90 -0.95 -3.72
N GLY A 219 6.30 -1.33 -4.93
CA GLY A 219 6.09 -2.66 -5.48
C GLY A 219 4.62 -2.93 -5.83
N TYR A 220 4.18 -4.16 -5.57
CA TYR A 220 2.79 -4.58 -5.75
C TYR A 220 2.11 -4.77 -4.40
N PRO A 221 0.79 -4.48 -4.29
CA PRO A 221 0.04 -4.81 -3.09
C PRO A 221 0.00 -6.32 -2.87
N ASN A 222 0.01 -6.73 -1.60
CA ASN A 222 -0.32 -8.10 -1.21
C ASN A 222 -1.79 -8.10 -0.78
N TRP A 223 -2.68 -8.45 -1.68
CA TRP A 223 -4.11 -8.44 -1.42
C TRP A 223 -4.51 -9.51 -0.39
N VAL A 224 -5.37 -9.16 0.56
CA VAL A 224 -5.82 -10.10 1.59
C VAL A 224 -6.75 -11.15 1.01
N ASN A 225 -7.67 -10.71 0.15
CA ASN A 225 -8.63 -11.56 -0.55
C ASN A 225 -9.28 -10.80 -1.71
N GLY A 226 -10.04 -11.51 -2.54
CA GLY A 226 -10.80 -10.92 -3.64
C GLY A 226 -9.95 -10.47 -4.83
N PRO A 227 -10.55 -9.77 -5.80
CA PRO A 227 -9.86 -9.30 -6.99
C PRO A 227 -8.87 -8.18 -6.67
N ASP A 228 -7.96 -7.91 -7.60
CA ASP A 228 -7.09 -6.74 -7.56
C ASP A 228 -7.93 -5.46 -7.54
N GLN A 229 -7.71 -4.61 -6.55
CA GLN A 229 -8.42 -3.34 -6.36
C GLN A 229 -7.51 -2.14 -6.64
N THR A 230 -6.42 -2.32 -7.37
CA THR A 230 -5.52 -1.22 -7.75
C THR A 230 -6.32 -0.13 -8.47
N PRO A 231 -6.41 1.08 -7.92
CA PRO A 231 -7.24 2.13 -8.48
C PRO A 231 -6.61 2.72 -9.75
N ARG A 232 -7.46 3.33 -10.56
CA ARG A 232 -7.02 4.17 -11.67
C ARG A 232 -7.09 5.64 -11.28
N CYS A 233 -6.13 6.41 -11.75
CA CYS A 233 -6.12 7.87 -11.59
C CYS A 233 -7.35 8.48 -12.27
N THR A 234 -8.07 9.35 -11.55
CA THR A 234 -9.26 10.02 -12.09
C THR A 234 -8.94 11.06 -13.17
N VAL A 235 -7.68 11.47 -13.29
CA VAL A 235 -7.22 12.49 -14.24
C VAL A 235 -6.68 11.85 -15.52
N CYS A 236 -5.78 10.85 -15.42
CA CYS A 236 -5.14 10.26 -16.60
C CYS A 236 -5.60 8.83 -16.93
N GLY A 237 -6.40 8.19 -16.07
CA GLY A 237 -6.86 6.81 -16.29
C GLY A 237 -5.83 5.71 -16.03
N GLU A 238 -4.56 6.07 -15.80
CA GLU A 238 -3.49 5.10 -15.55
C GLU A 238 -3.66 4.41 -14.18
N LEU A 239 -3.17 3.19 -14.06
CA LEU A 239 -3.10 2.49 -12.78
C LEU A 239 -2.23 3.29 -11.80
N MET A 240 -2.72 3.44 -10.59
CA MET A 240 -1.95 4.07 -9.52
C MET A 240 -0.87 3.13 -8.98
N GLU A 241 0.18 3.71 -8.45
CA GLU A 241 1.27 2.98 -7.79
C GLU A 241 0.97 2.81 -6.30
N LEU A 242 1.33 1.66 -5.73
CA LEU A 242 1.29 1.46 -4.29
C LEU A 242 2.29 2.40 -3.62
N LEU A 243 1.81 3.31 -2.79
CA LEU A 243 2.65 4.19 -1.98
C LEU A 243 3.01 3.52 -0.65
N LEU A 244 2.00 2.98 0.03
CA LEU A 244 2.15 2.38 1.35
C LEU A 244 1.08 1.30 1.57
N GLN A 245 1.49 0.13 2.03
CA GLN A 245 0.61 -0.89 2.59
C GLN A 245 0.83 -0.96 4.09
N LEU A 246 -0.25 -0.93 4.85
CA LEU A 246 -0.28 -1.05 6.31
C LEU A 246 -1.11 -2.28 6.69
N SER A 247 -0.44 -3.37 6.95
CA SER A 247 -1.06 -4.55 7.56
C SER A 247 -0.88 -4.50 9.07
N PRO A 248 -1.73 -5.16 9.86
CA PRO A 248 -1.51 -5.30 11.31
C PRO A 248 -0.11 -5.84 11.58
N SER A 249 0.67 -5.10 12.36
CA SER A 249 2.08 -5.40 12.61
C SER A 249 2.58 -4.65 13.85
N ASP A 250 3.78 -5.00 14.30
CA ASP A 250 4.45 -4.33 15.41
C ASP A 250 5.00 -2.93 15.05
N VAL A 251 4.81 -2.51 13.80
CA VAL A 251 5.28 -1.20 13.31
C VAL A 251 4.30 -0.08 13.61
N THR A 252 3.02 -0.38 13.74
CA THR A 252 1.99 0.62 14.01
C THR A 252 0.90 0.08 14.94
N ASP A 253 0.40 0.93 15.83
CA ASP A 253 -0.78 0.66 16.65
C ASP A 253 -2.10 0.98 15.92
N ALA A 254 -2.03 1.53 14.72
CA ALA A 254 -3.21 1.79 13.90
C ALA A 254 -3.87 0.46 13.52
N SER A 255 -5.10 0.26 13.97
CA SER A 255 -5.91 -0.93 13.71
C SER A 255 -7.07 -0.59 12.78
N TRP A 256 -7.10 -1.23 11.63
CA TRP A 256 -8.14 -1.07 10.63
C TRP A 256 -9.19 -2.18 10.82
N GLY A 257 -10.17 -1.96 11.70
CA GLY A 257 -11.15 -3.01 12.02
C GLY A 257 -10.50 -4.29 12.57
N ASP A 258 -11.09 -5.43 12.27
CA ASP A 258 -10.57 -6.73 12.69
C ASP A 258 -9.63 -7.29 11.60
N VAL A 259 -8.32 -7.13 11.80
CA VAL A 259 -7.24 -7.66 10.92
C VAL A 259 -7.26 -7.13 9.47
N TRP A 260 -7.76 -5.91 9.24
CA TRP A 260 -7.77 -5.31 7.90
C TRP A 260 -6.40 -4.72 7.52
N THR A 261 -6.14 -4.68 6.23
CA THR A 261 -4.97 -4.03 5.64
C THR A 261 -5.41 -2.79 4.88
N ALA A 262 -4.72 -1.68 5.11
CA ALA A 262 -4.89 -0.43 4.38
C ALA A 262 -3.86 -0.35 3.24
N TYR A 263 -4.31 0.04 2.06
CA TYR A 263 -3.47 0.22 0.87
C TYR A 263 -3.63 1.65 0.37
N LEU A 264 -2.57 2.42 0.46
CA LEU A 264 -2.51 3.80 -0.01
C LEU A 264 -1.84 3.83 -1.38
N PHE A 265 -2.52 4.40 -2.36
CA PHE A 265 -2.05 4.52 -3.74
C PHE A 265 -1.88 5.99 -4.13
N MET A 266 -1.00 6.25 -5.08
CA MET A 266 -0.76 7.57 -5.64
C MET A 266 -0.53 7.47 -7.15
N CYS A 267 -1.02 8.45 -7.90
CA CYS A 267 -0.71 8.55 -9.31
C CYS A 267 0.71 9.05 -9.52
N ARG A 268 1.47 8.40 -10.40
CA ARG A 268 2.84 8.78 -10.75
C ARG A 268 2.92 10.21 -11.31
N THR A 269 1.95 10.61 -12.11
CA THR A 269 1.93 11.90 -12.82
C THR A 269 1.18 12.96 -12.03
N HIS A 270 0.09 12.58 -11.35
CA HIS A 270 -0.78 13.49 -10.61
C HIS A 270 -0.65 13.23 -9.11
N LEU A 271 0.40 13.75 -8.49
CA LEU A 271 0.78 13.45 -7.09
C LEU A 271 -0.29 13.85 -6.05
N LYS A 272 -1.27 14.66 -6.44
CA LYS A 272 -2.44 14.98 -5.60
C LYS A 272 -3.55 13.94 -5.71
N GLU A 273 -3.48 13.07 -6.72
CA GLU A 273 -4.40 11.96 -6.90
C GLU A 273 -3.93 10.79 -6.04
N VAL A 274 -4.62 10.60 -4.93
CA VAL A 274 -4.38 9.53 -3.95
C VAL A 274 -5.65 8.75 -3.74
N ALA A 275 -5.53 7.46 -3.47
CA ALA A 275 -6.65 6.58 -3.17
C ALA A 275 -6.28 5.66 -2.01
N LEU A 276 -7.26 5.33 -1.19
CA LEU A 276 -7.12 4.42 -0.06
C LEU A 276 -8.08 3.24 -0.25
N ARG A 277 -7.57 2.04 -0.08
CA ARG A 277 -8.35 0.79 -0.15
C ARG A 277 -8.14 0.01 1.13
N PHE A 278 -9.12 -0.82 1.45
CA PHE A 278 -9.05 -1.71 2.60
C PHE A 278 -9.51 -3.10 2.21
N GLN A 279 -8.80 -4.09 2.72
CA GLN A 279 -9.24 -5.48 2.66
C GLN A 279 -9.03 -6.15 4.00
N GLY A 280 -9.97 -6.98 4.38
CA GLY A 280 -9.97 -7.78 5.61
C GLY A 280 -10.51 -9.16 5.36
N THR A 281 -10.36 -10.04 6.32
CA THR A 281 -10.91 -11.41 6.30
C THR A 281 -12.33 -11.40 6.82
#